data_d02c82f424a1a562afcc3ef3c258e4a1
#
_entry.id   d02c82f424a1a562afcc3ef3c258e4a1
#
_cell.length_a   1.000
_cell.length_b   1.000
_cell.length_c   1.000
_cell.angle_alpha   90.00
_cell.angle_beta   90.00
_cell.angle_gamma   90.00
#
_symmetry.space_group_name_H-M   'P 1'
#
loop_
_entity.id
_entity.type
_entity.pdbx_description
1 polymer ?
#
loop_
_entity_poly.entity_id
_entity_poly.type
_entity_poly.pdbx_seq_one_letter_code
_entity_poly.pdbx_strand_id
1 'polypeptide(L)' 'MAVEKTRKKLIEVARMLFAKNGIEETTMNDIALASGKGRRTLYTYFKNKEEIYD' A
#
# COMPACT_ATOMS: atom_id res chain seq x y z
N MET A 1 15.72 7.41 -6.85
CA MET A 1 16.16 6.13 -6.29
C MET A 1 15.03 5.12 -6.31
N ALA A 2 15.37 3.87 -6.56
CA ALA A 2 14.35 2.82 -6.70
C ALA A 2 13.52 2.62 -5.42
N VAL A 3 14.16 2.75 -4.26
CA VAL A 3 13.49 2.57 -2.98
C VAL A 3 12.37 3.60 -2.78
N GLU A 4 12.67 4.86 -3.06
CA GLU A 4 11.67 5.90 -2.91
C GLU A 4 10.54 5.75 -3.92
N LYS A 5 10.88 5.34 -5.11
CA LYS A 5 9.89 5.13 -6.17
C LYS A 5 8.90 4.03 -5.78
N THR A 6 9.42 2.94 -5.24
CA THR A 6 8.60 1.83 -4.81
C THR A 6 7.68 2.24 -3.65
N ARG A 7 8.26 2.93 -2.66
CA ARG A 7 7.49 3.39 -1.51
C ARG A 7 6.36 4.32 -1.94
N LYS A 8 6.68 5.24 -2.82
CA LYS A 8 5.69 6.19 -3.33
C LYS A 8 4.57 5.48 -4.08
N LYS A 9 4.93 4.48 -4.88
CA LYS A 9 3.96 3.69 -5.62
C LYS A 9 2.99 2.99 -4.67
N LEU A 10 3.52 2.40 -3.60
CA LEU A 10 2.70 1.71 -2.63
C LEU A 10 1.73 2.68 -1.95
N ILE A 11 2.21 3.86 -1.61
CA ILE A 11 1.36 4.88 -0.99
C ILE A 11 0.25 5.32 -1.94
N GLU A 12 0.59 5.56 -3.19
CA GLU A 12 -0.41 6.01 -4.17
C GLU A 12 -1.51 4.97 -4.38
N VAL A 13 -1.10 3.71 -4.50
CA VAL A 13 -2.06 2.63 -4.69
C VAL A 13 -2.96 2.49 -3.47
N ALA A 14 -2.35 2.54 -2.28
CA ALA A 14 -3.11 2.41 -1.04
C ALA A 14 -4.13 3.55 -0.90
N ARG A 15 -3.71 4.77 -1.18
CA ARG A 15 -4.61 5.92 -1.07
C ARG A 15 -5.76 5.83 -2.03
N MET A 16 -5.50 5.33 -3.22
CA MET A 16 -6.54 5.13 -4.21
C MET A 16 -7.57 4.12 -3.72
N LEU A 17 -7.11 3.02 -3.14
CA LEU A 17 -8.00 2.00 -2.62
C LEU A 17 -8.76 2.49 -1.40
N PHE A 18 -8.11 3.28 -0.54
CA PHE A 18 -8.78 3.87 0.61
C PHE A 18 -9.90 4.79 0.18
N ALA A 19 -9.67 5.58 -0.86
CA ALA A 19 -10.67 6.49 -1.37
C ALA A 19 -11.83 5.74 -2.02
N LYS A 20 -11.53 4.63 -2.66
CA LYS A 20 -12.54 3.84 -3.38
C LYS A 20 -13.37 2.98 -2.44
N ASN A 21 -12.71 2.28 -1.53
CA ASN A 21 -13.37 1.28 -0.70
C ASN A 21 -13.43 1.63 0.78
N GLY A 22 -12.70 2.65 1.20
CA GLY A 22 -12.56 2.97 2.61
C GLY A 22 -11.40 2.21 3.23
N ILE A 23 -10.78 2.80 4.25
CA ILE A 23 -9.62 2.19 4.88
C ILE A 23 -9.98 0.88 5.56
N GLU A 24 -11.18 0.79 6.13
CA GLU A 24 -11.60 -0.41 6.83
C GLU A 24 -11.84 -1.59 5.90
N GLU A 25 -12.29 -1.30 4.67
CA GLU A 25 -12.54 -2.34 3.69
C GLU A 25 -11.31 -2.72 2.89
N THR A 26 -10.26 -1.93 2.98
CA THR A 26 -9.03 -2.19 2.24
C THR A 26 -8.06 -2.98 3.12
N THR A 27 -7.52 -4.07 2.58
CA THR A 27 -6.56 -4.88 3.32
C THR A 27 -5.17 -4.69 2.74
N MET A 28 -4.15 -5.11 3.51
CA MET A 28 -2.78 -5.09 3.01
C MET A 28 -2.63 -5.96 1.77
N ASN A 29 -3.35 -7.07 1.74
CA ASN A 29 -3.34 -7.95 0.57
C ASN A 29 -3.87 -7.24 -0.66
N ASP A 30 -4.93 -6.46 -0.51
CA ASP A 30 -5.49 -5.68 -1.62
C ASP A 30 -4.47 -4.71 -2.17
N ILE A 31 -3.76 -4.04 -1.28
CA ILE A 31 -2.74 -3.07 -1.68
C ILE A 31 -1.60 -3.76 -2.41
N ALA A 32 -1.15 -4.89 -1.90
CA ALA A 32 -0.07 -5.64 -2.54
C ALA A 32 -0.45 -6.08 -3.95
N LEU A 33 -1.67 -6.62 -4.10
CA LEU A 33 -2.13 -7.07 -5.40
C LEU A 33 -2.26 -5.91 -6.38
N ALA A 34 -2.83 -4.82 -5.93
CA ALA A 34 -3.05 -3.66 -6.80
C ALA A 34 -1.74 -3.00 -7.21
N SER A 35 -0.75 -3.01 -6.34
CA SER A 35 0.54 -2.39 -6.64
C SER A 35 1.42 -3.28 -7.51
N GLY A 36 1.13 -4.58 -7.54
CA GLY A 36 1.96 -5.53 -8.27
C GLY A 36 3.30 -5.83 -7.62
N LYS A 37 3.48 -5.37 -6.39
CA LYS A 37 4.77 -5.51 -5.69
C LYS A 37 4.85 -6.74 -4.80
N GLY A 38 3.72 -7.31 -4.42
CA GLY A 38 3.70 -8.45 -3.53
C GLY A 38 3.69 -8.04 -2.06
N ARG A 39 3.18 -8.94 -1.20
CA ARG A 39 3.02 -8.63 0.21
C ARG A 39 4.35 -8.46 0.93
N ARG A 40 5.33 -9.25 0.56
CA ARG A 40 6.64 -9.17 1.21
C ARG A 40 7.25 -7.78 1.06
N THR A 41 7.19 -7.25 -0.17
CA THR A 41 7.70 -5.90 -0.43
C THR A 41 6.92 -4.87 0.36
N LEU A 42 5.60 -5.00 0.35
CA LEU A 42 4.74 -4.06 1.07
C LEU A 42 5.07 -4.03 2.56
N TYR A 43 5.19 -5.21 3.18
CA TYR A 43 5.47 -5.28 4.62
C TYR A 43 6.89 -4.85 4.96
N THR A 44 7.78 -4.79 3.98
CA THR A 44 9.11 -4.24 4.19
C THR A 44 9.03 -2.75 4.49
N TYR A 45 8.09 -2.06 3.88
CA TYR A 45 7.94 -0.61 4.03
C TYR A 45 6.92 -0.22 5.09
N PHE A 46 5.86 -0.98 5.21
CA PHE A 46 4.75 -0.62 6.11
C PHE A 46 4.28 -1.83 6.89
N LYS A 47 4.09 -1.64 8.19
CA LYS A 47 3.67 -2.71 9.07
C LYS A 47 2.19 -3.06 8.88
N ASN A 48 1.38 -2.03 8.67
CA ASN A 48 -0.06 -2.19 8.48
C ASN A 48 -0.58 -1.03 7.63
N LYS A 49 -1.87 -1.10 7.28
CA LYS A 49 -2.45 -0.09 6.40
C LYS A 49 -2.55 1.28 7.07
N GLU A 50 -2.67 1.31 8.37
CA GLU A 50 -2.74 2.57 9.09
C GLU A 50 -1.45 3.38 8.95
N GLU A 51 -0.31 2.69 8.86
CA GLU A 51 0.96 3.37 8.65
C GLU A 51 1.02 4.05 7.28
N ILE A 52 0.37 3.45 6.31
CA ILE A 52 0.31 4.03 4.97
C ILE A 52 -0.64 5.23 4.97
N TYR A 53 -1.76 5.09 5.66
CA TYR A 53 -2.80 6.12 5.70
C TYR A 53 -2.31 7.38 6.39
N ASP A 54 -1.50 7.20 7.38
CA ASP A 54 -0.96 8.30 8.17
C ASP A 54 0.03 9.18 7.35
#